data_110bddc1beb589126921edd8e180bca9
#
_entry.id   110bddc1beb589126921edd8e180bca9
#
_cell.length_a   1.000
_cell.length_b   1.000
_cell.length_c   1.000
_cell.angle_alpha   90.00
_cell.angle_beta   90.00
_cell.angle_gamma   90.00
#
_symmetry.space_group_name_H-M   'P 1'
#
loop_
_entity.id
_entity.type
_entity.pdbx_description
1 polymer ?
#
loop_
_entity_poly.entity_id
_entity_poly.type
_entity_poly.pdbx_seq_one_letter_code
_entity_poly.pdbx_strand_id
1 'polypeptide(L)'
;MEGGSLEEDKVWTAGLVVIGDEILSGRTQDRNIAQIATWLNVQGIRLAEVRVVPDVEERIVEAVNALRGALDYLFTTGGIGPTHDDITVDSIAAALGVGVIVHPEARAILEKYYADKGGLSKARLRMARVPEGAELIRNYLSGAPGIRLGNIFILAGVPHICAGMLDALTGTLEGGRPLVSVTVGAWAAESEVADLLREAEKANEGVAIGSYPFFKQGRVGANFVVRSEEEQLARKVAGDLESALASAGYAPVEGGI
;
A
#
# COMPACT_ATOMS: atom_id res chain seq x y z
N MET A 1 28.09 12.80 -25.85
CA MET A 1 27.98 11.94 -24.67
C MET A 1 27.41 12.76 -23.55
N GLU A 2 26.11 12.70 -23.39
CA GLU A 2 25.38 13.23 -22.23
C GLU A 2 23.93 12.78 -22.43
N GLY A 3 23.60 11.65 -21.85
CA GLY A 3 22.27 11.04 -21.96
C GLY A 3 22.13 9.95 -20.91
N GLY A 4 22.12 10.35 -19.67
CA GLY A 4 21.91 9.41 -18.58
C GLY A 4 21.85 10.17 -17.26
N SER A 5 20.63 10.54 -16.82
CA SER A 5 20.36 10.84 -15.40
C SER A 5 18.98 11.43 -15.10
N LEU A 6 18.00 11.45 -16.00
CA LEU A 6 16.67 12.01 -15.69
C LEU A 6 15.67 10.98 -15.13
N GLU A 7 15.99 9.68 -15.09
CA GLU A 7 15.12 8.65 -14.52
C GLU A 7 15.46 8.27 -13.08
N GLU A 8 16.67 8.62 -12.58
CA GLU A 8 17.07 8.26 -11.21
C GLU A 8 16.39 9.06 -10.10
N ASP A 9 15.80 10.21 -10.40
CA ASP A 9 15.18 11.11 -9.41
C ASP A 9 13.64 11.06 -9.41
N LYS A 10 13.00 10.16 -10.18
CA LYS A 10 11.53 10.08 -10.20
C LYS A 10 11.01 9.41 -8.94
N VAL A 11 10.21 10.16 -8.17
CA VAL A 11 9.42 9.59 -7.06
C VAL A 11 8.20 8.89 -7.63
N TRP A 12 8.21 7.56 -7.61
CA TRP A 12 7.08 6.74 -8.03
C TRP A 12 5.98 6.76 -6.98
N THR A 13 4.74 6.94 -7.42
CA THR A 13 3.59 7.14 -6.55
C THR A 13 2.48 6.13 -6.80
N ALA A 14 1.79 5.75 -5.73
CA ALA A 14 0.62 4.89 -5.81
C ALA A 14 -0.55 5.46 -5.01
N GLY A 15 -1.76 5.18 -5.48
CA GLY A 15 -3.01 5.35 -4.74
C GLY A 15 -3.58 4.00 -4.32
N LEU A 16 -4.41 3.99 -3.28
CA LEU A 16 -5.15 2.83 -2.85
C LEU A 16 -6.62 3.18 -2.62
N VAL A 17 -7.52 2.40 -3.22
CA VAL A 17 -8.96 2.45 -2.92
C VAL A 17 -9.34 1.18 -2.18
N VAL A 18 -9.73 1.29 -0.92
CA VAL A 18 -10.29 0.21 -0.11
C VAL A 18 -11.82 0.26 -0.28
N ILE A 19 -12.39 -0.83 -0.77
CA ILE A 19 -13.81 -0.94 -1.09
C ILE A 19 -14.44 -1.93 -0.11
N GLY A 20 -15.44 -1.51 0.65
CA GLY A 20 -16.15 -2.37 1.58
C GLY A 20 -16.91 -1.60 2.65
N ASP A 21 -18.21 -1.83 2.72
CA ASP A 21 -19.11 -1.30 3.77
C ASP A 21 -18.70 -1.79 5.16
N GLU A 22 -18.10 -2.98 5.28
CA GLU A 22 -17.65 -3.55 6.54
C GLU A 22 -16.49 -2.77 7.16
N ILE A 23 -15.68 -2.10 6.35
CA ILE A 23 -14.60 -1.23 6.82
C ILE A 23 -15.20 0.08 7.35
N LEU A 24 -16.10 0.71 6.58
CA LEU A 24 -16.74 1.97 6.95
C LEU A 24 -17.65 1.84 8.18
N SER A 25 -18.30 0.68 8.33
CA SER A 25 -19.14 0.38 9.51
C SER A 25 -18.33 -0.01 10.75
N GLY A 26 -17.01 -0.18 10.63
CA GLY A 26 -16.15 -0.62 11.74
C GLY A 26 -16.32 -2.11 12.10
N ARG A 27 -17.09 -2.89 11.31
CA ARG A 27 -17.25 -4.34 11.51
C ARG A 27 -15.96 -5.09 11.29
N THR A 28 -15.16 -4.65 10.34
CA THR A 28 -13.85 -5.20 10.00
C THR A 28 -12.80 -4.11 10.07
N GLN A 29 -11.70 -4.39 10.75
CA GLN A 29 -10.52 -3.52 10.72
C GLN A 29 -9.72 -3.81 9.44
N ASP A 30 -9.44 -2.77 8.65
CA ASP A 30 -8.57 -2.91 7.49
C ASP A 30 -7.14 -3.31 7.90
N ARG A 31 -6.54 -4.20 7.12
CA ARG A 31 -5.15 -4.64 7.22
C ARG A 31 -4.39 -4.48 5.91
N ASN A 32 -5.10 -4.22 4.84
CA ASN A 32 -4.52 -4.12 3.51
C ASN A 32 -3.75 -2.81 3.32
N ILE A 33 -4.19 -1.71 3.91
CA ILE A 33 -3.49 -0.43 3.84
C ILE A 33 -2.05 -0.58 4.32
N ALA A 34 -1.85 -1.13 5.52
CA ALA A 34 -0.52 -1.27 6.10
C ALA A 34 0.37 -2.23 5.30
N GLN A 35 -0.15 -3.38 4.84
CA GLN A 35 0.64 -4.33 4.08
C GLN A 35 0.99 -3.82 2.68
N ILE A 36 0.06 -3.15 1.99
CA ILE A 36 0.32 -2.56 0.66
C ILE A 36 1.33 -1.42 0.80
N ALA A 37 1.17 -0.54 1.79
CA ALA A 37 2.12 0.55 2.04
C ALA A 37 3.55 0.02 2.29
N THR A 38 3.67 -1.05 3.09
CA THR A 38 4.95 -1.69 3.36
C THR A 38 5.54 -2.33 2.10
N TRP A 39 4.71 -3.07 1.34
CA TRP A 39 5.14 -3.70 0.10
C TRP A 39 5.59 -2.68 -0.95
N LEU A 40 4.81 -1.59 -1.15
CA LEU A 40 5.15 -0.50 -2.07
C LEU A 40 6.47 0.17 -1.69
N ASN A 41 6.67 0.43 -0.39
CA ASN A 41 7.92 1.05 0.09
C ASN A 41 9.15 0.20 -0.27
N VAL A 42 9.08 -1.13 -0.15
CA VAL A 42 10.16 -2.05 -0.55
C VAL A 42 10.41 -2.00 -2.07
N GLN A 43 9.39 -1.69 -2.86
CA GLN A 43 9.52 -1.49 -4.32
C GLN A 43 10.01 -0.07 -4.69
N GLY A 44 10.26 0.80 -3.71
CA GLY A 44 10.59 2.19 -3.96
C GLY A 44 9.43 3.03 -4.49
N ILE A 45 8.18 2.64 -4.16
CA ILE A 45 6.96 3.32 -4.57
C ILE A 45 6.30 3.92 -3.34
N ARG A 46 5.98 5.21 -3.39
CA ARG A 46 5.33 5.92 -2.29
C ARG A 46 3.80 5.77 -2.37
N LEU A 47 3.17 5.23 -1.32
CA LEU A 47 1.72 5.32 -1.18
C LEU A 47 1.35 6.76 -0.82
N ALA A 48 0.79 7.49 -1.79
CA ALA A 48 0.52 8.92 -1.68
C ALA A 48 -0.88 9.23 -1.14
N GLU A 49 -1.89 8.42 -1.49
CA GLU A 49 -3.26 8.64 -1.08
C GLU A 49 -4.00 7.31 -0.86
N VAL A 50 -4.86 7.27 0.16
CA VAL A 50 -5.77 6.15 0.43
C VAL A 50 -7.19 6.69 0.51
N ARG A 51 -8.11 6.05 -0.21
CA ARG A 51 -9.55 6.28 -0.08
C ARG A 51 -10.24 5.02 0.41
N VAL A 52 -11.16 5.16 1.35
CA VAL A 52 -12.05 4.10 1.77
C VAL A 52 -13.45 4.47 1.29
N VAL A 53 -14.06 3.60 0.49
CA VAL A 53 -15.36 3.86 -0.14
C VAL A 53 -16.33 2.70 0.09
N PRO A 54 -17.65 2.96 0.11
CA PRO A 54 -18.66 1.92 0.21
C PRO A 54 -18.73 1.09 -1.09
N ASP A 55 -19.43 -0.05 -1.03
CA ASP A 55 -19.78 -0.87 -2.18
C ASP A 55 -20.89 -0.21 -3.02
N VAL A 56 -20.59 0.98 -3.54
CA VAL A 56 -21.47 1.82 -4.37
C VAL A 56 -20.72 2.23 -5.63
N GLU A 57 -21.25 1.88 -6.80
CA GLU A 57 -20.57 2.05 -8.10
C GLU A 57 -20.07 3.48 -8.32
N GLU A 58 -20.94 4.48 -8.10
CA GLU A 58 -20.60 5.89 -8.31
C GLU A 58 -19.42 6.35 -7.43
N ARG A 59 -19.32 5.82 -6.19
CA ARG A 59 -18.23 6.14 -5.27
C ARG A 59 -16.91 5.49 -5.66
N ILE A 60 -16.99 4.26 -6.14
CA ILE A 60 -15.82 3.54 -6.66
C ILE A 60 -15.31 4.23 -7.93
N VAL A 61 -16.19 4.54 -8.87
CA VAL A 61 -15.88 5.26 -10.12
C VAL A 61 -15.23 6.62 -9.84
N GLU A 62 -15.80 7.41 -8.92
CA GLU A 62 -15.26 8.71 -8.49
C GLU A 62 -13.82 8.56 -7.95
N ALA A 63 -13.61 7.61 -7.03
CA ALA A 63 -12.31 7.39 -6.41
C ALA A 63 -11.26 6.91 -7.43
N VAL A 64 -11.63 5.98 -8.30
CA VAL A 64 -10.75 5.48 -9.37
C VAL A 64 -10.37 6.59 -10.34
N ASN A 65 -11.33 7.37 -10.82
CA ASN A 65 -11.07 8.45 -11.78
C ASN A 65 -10.23 9.58 -11.19
N ALA A 66 -10.36 9.85 -9.89
CA ALA A 66 -9.54 10.87 -9.23
C ALA A 66 -8.06 10.46 -9.10
N LEU A 67 -7.77 9.17 -8.93
CA LEU A 67 -6.42 8.70 -8.61
C LEU A 67 -5.66 8.15 -9.83
N ARG A 68 -6.34 7.45 -10.77
CA ARG A 68 -5.68 6.71 -11.86
C ARG A 68 -4.87 7.58 -12.82
N GLY A 69 -5.22 8.85 -12.95
CA GLY A 69 -4.51 9.81 -13.83
C GLY A 69 -3.55 10.73 -13.10
N ALA A 70 -3.63 10.76 -11.75
CA ALA A 70 -2.80 11.63 -10.91
C ALA A 70 -1.57 10.90 -10.33
N LEU A 71 -1.58 9.57 -10.31
CA LEU A 71 -0.56 8.74 -9.70
C LEU A 71 -0.06 7.69 -10.72
N ASP A 72 1.16 7.20 -10.52
CA ASP A 72 1.77 6.22 -11.42
C ASP A 72 1.03 4.87 -11.35
N TYR A 73 0.58 4.48 -10.16
CA TYR A 73 -0.13 3.23 -9.91
C TYR A 73 -1.39 3.45 -9.08
N LEU A 74 -2.41 2.65 -9.34
CA LEU A 74 -3.63 2.60 -8.54
C LEU A 74 -3.91 1.18 -8.10
N PHE A 75 -3.99 0.94 -6.81
CA PHE A 75 -4.40 -0.32 -6.23
C PHE A 75 -5.84 -0.22 -5.72
N THR A 76 -6.60 -1.31 -5.84
CA THR A 76 -7.90 -1.44 -5.17
C THR A 76 -7.95 -2.75 -4.40
N THR A 77 -8.64 -2.77 -3.26
CA THR A 77 -8.87 -3.98 -2.47
C THR A 77 -10.34 -4.09 -2.10
N GLY A 78 -10.88 -5.31 -2.17
CA GLY A 78 -12.28 -5.61 -1.87
C GLY A 78 -13.18 -5.71 -3.09
N GLY A 79 -14.36 -6.29 -2.92
CA GLY A 79 -15.43 -6.36 -3.91
C GLY A 79 -15.15 -7.17 -5.18
N ILE A 80 -14.26 -8.19 -5.12
CA ILE A 80 -13.96 -9.10 -6.25
C ILE A 80 -14.32 -10.56 -5.97
N GLY A 81 -15.14 -10.81 -4.99
CA GLY A 81 -15.60 -12.15 -4.61
C GLY A 81 -16.76 -12.67 -5.45
N PRO A 82 -17.42 -13.73 -4.96
CA PRO A 82 -18.51 -14.40 -5.68
C PRO A 82 -19.91 -13.83 -5.35
N THR A 83 -20.04 -12.85 -4.48
CA THR A 83 -21.31 -12.39 -3.96
C THR A 83 -21.91 -11.24 -4.79
N HIS A 84 -23.13 -10.82 -4.51
CA HIS A 84 -23.84 -9.84 -5.32
C HIS A 84 -23.33 -8.41 -5.08
N ASP A 85 -22.77 -8.17 -3.94
CA ASP A 85 -22.13 -6.92 -3.48
C ASP A 85 -20.67 -6.78 -3.97
N ASP A 86 -20.09 -7.83 -4.56
CA ASP A 86 -18.78 -7.75 -5.23
C ASP A 86 -18.92 -7.03 -6.58
N ILE A 87 -18.85 -5.69 -6.57
CA ILE A 87 -19.09 -4.83 -7.74
C ILE A 87 -17.85 -4.11 -8.25
N THR A 88 -16.68 -4.34 -7.64
CA THR A 88 -15.45 -3.62 -7.97
C THR A 88 -15.06 -3.77 -9.45
N VAL A 89 -15.17 -4.96 -10.01
CA VAL A 89 -14.85 -5.22 -11.43
C VAL A 89 -15.75 -4.42 -12.36
N ASP A 90 -17.05 -4.40 -12.09
CA ASP A 90 -18.04 -3.67 -12.90
C ASP A 90 -17.81 -2.16 -12.79
N SER A 91 -17.57 -1.67 -11.58
CA SER A 91 -17.31 -0.25 -11.31
C SER A 91 -16.04 0.26 -11.99
N ILE A 92 -14.96 -0.53 -11.96
CA ILE A 92 -13.70 -0.16 -12.64
C ILE A 92 -13.87 -0.21 -14.15
N ALA A 93 -14.59 -1.21 -14.70
CA ALA A 93 -14.91 -1.24 -16.12
C ALA A 93 -15.74 -0.01 -16.54
N ALA A 94 -16.73 0.38 -15.74
CA ALA A 94 -17.50 1.61 -15.96
C ALA A 94 -16.63 2.87 -15.92
N ALA A 95 -15.72 2.98 -14.94
CA ALA A 95 -14.78 4.11 -14.82
C ALA A 95 -13.88 4.26 -16.05
N LEU A 96 -13.56 3.15 -16.72
CA LEU A 96 -12.68 3.11 -17.89
C LEU A 96 -13.45 3.10 -19.22
N GLY A 97 -14.78 2.95 -19.20
CA GLY A 97 -15.61 2.86 -20.39
C GLY A 97 -15.37 1.58 -21.20
N VAL A 98 -15.01 0.47 -20.56
CA VAL A 98 -14.77 -0.83 -21.18
C VAL A 98 -15.83 -1.87 -20.77
N GLY A 99 -15.95 -2.94 -21.54
CA GLY A 99 -16.83 -4.06 -21.21
C GLY A 99 -16.28 -4.93 -20.07
N VAL A 100 -17.13 -5.80 -19.53
CA VAL A 100 -16.73 -6.88 -18.60
C VAL A 100 -16.90 -8.21 -19.30
N ILE A 101 -15.84 -9.03 -19.29
CA ILE A 101 -15.81 -10.35 -19.90
C ILE A 101 -15.53 -11.44 -18.86
N VAL A 102 -15.90 -12.68 -19.16
CA VAL A 102 -15.39 -13.85 -18.45
C VAL A 102 -14.04 -14.21 -19.07
N HIS A 103 -12.95 -14.03 -18.33
CA HIS A 103 -11.61 -14.31 -18.81
C HIS A 103 -11.39 -15.82 -18.96
N PRO A 104 -11.00 -16.33 -20.14
CA PRO A 104 -10.91 -17.78 -20.38
C PRO A 104 -9.93 -18.49 -19.43
N GLU A 105 -8.74 -17.90 -19.18
CA GLU A 105 -7.75 -18.47 -18.29
C GLU A 105 -8.22 -18.44 -16.83
N ALA A 106 -8.83 -17.33 -16.36
CA ALA A 106 -9.38 -17.23 -15.01
C ALA A 106 -10.46 -18.29 -14.78
N ARG A 107 -11.32 -18.50 -15.78
CA ARG A 107 -12.33 -19.57 -15.75
C ARG A 107 -11.68 -20.95 -15.64
N ALA A 108 -10.68 -21.25 -16.46
CA ALA A 108 -9.99 -22.56 -16.43
C ALA A 108 -9.29 -22.80 -15.08
N ILE A 109 -8.66 -21.76 -14.49
CA ILE A 109 -8.06 -21.83 -13.16
C ILE A 109 -9.11 -22.17 -12.11
N LEU A 110 -10.26 -21.49 -12.12
CA LEU A 110 -11.35 -21.73 -11.17
C LEU A 110 -12.00 -23.10 -11.37
N GLU A 111 -12.21 -23.55 -12.61
CA GLU A 111 -12.71 -24.90 -12.91
C GLU A 111 -11.80 -25.96 -12.27
N LYS A 112 -10.49 -25.82 -12.46
CA LYS A 112 -9.49 -26.72 -11.84
C LYS A 112 -9.50 -26.64 -10.31
N TYR A 113 -9.52 -25.43 -9.76
CA TYR A 113 -9.48 -25.19 -8.30
C TYR A 113 -10.72 -25.75 -7.59
N TYR A 114 -11.88 -25.71 -8.23
CA TYR A 114 -13.15 -26.16 -7.66
C TYR A 114 -13.57 -27.56 -8.10
N ALA A 115 -12.78 -28.28 -8.89
CA ALA A 115 -13.12 -29.61 -9.40
C ALA A 115 -13.57 -30.56 -8.26
N ASP A 116 -12.78 -30.62 -7.19
CA ASP A 116 -13.05 -31.49 -6.03
C ASP A 116 -13.83 -30.77 -4.89
N LYS A 117 -14.31 -29.54 -5.16
CA LYS A 117 -15.00 -28.69 -4.18
C LYS A 117 -16.43 -28.34 -4.60
N GLY A 118 -17.08 -29.24 -5.34
CA GLY A 118 -18.45 -29.08 -5.81
C GLY A 118 -18.60 -28.31 -7.12
N GLY A 119 -17.52 -28.14 -7.88
CA GLY A 119 -17.51 -27.53 -9.21
C GLY A 119 -17.64 -26.02 -9.25
N LEU A 120 -17.61 -25.47 -10.47
CA LEU A 120 -17.70 -24.03 -10.72
C LEU A 120 -19.18 -23.60 -10.82
N SER A 121 -19.76 -23.12 -9.72
CA SER A 121 -21.11 -22.55 -9.71
C SER A 121 -21.17 -21.19 -10.41
N LYS A 122 -22.39 -20.69 -10.72
CA LYS A 122 -22.60 -19.34 -11.29
C LYS A 122 -22.00 -18.24 -10.39
N ALA A 123 -22.12 -18.39 -9.06
CA ALA A 123 -21.52 -17.45 -8.12
C ALA A 123 -19.99 -17.48 -8.21
N ARG A 124 -19.37 -18.66 -8.20
CA ARG A 124 -17.90 -18.81 -8.33
C ARG A 124 -17.38 -18.29 -9.68
N LEU A 125 -18.16 -18.45 -10.76
CA LEU A 125 -17.80 -17.95 -12.09
C LEU A 125 -17.68 -16.40 -12.11
N ARG A 126 -18.36 -15.68 -11.22
CA ARG A 126 -18.19 -14.20 -11.11
C ARG A 126 -16.75 -13.79 -10.87
N MET A 127 -15.97 -14.59 -10.14
CA MET A 127 -14.55 -14.33 -9.88
C MET A 127 -13.63 -14.51 -11.11
N ALA A 128 -14.18 -14.98 -12.25
CA ALA A 128 -13.48 -15.00 -13.53
C ALA A 128 -13.81 -13.77 -14.40
N ARG A 129 -14.67 -12.86 -13.93
CA ARG A 129 -15.02 -11.64 -14.66
C ARG A 129 -13.92 -10.61 -14.49
N VAL A 130 -13.55 -10.00 -15.59
CA VAL A 130 -12.52 -8.95 -15.63
C VAL A 130 -12.95 -7.84 -16.60
N PRO A 131 -12.47 -6.62 -16.44
CA PRO A 131 -12.60 -5.60 -17.47
C PRO A 131 -11.92 -6.08 -18.77
N GLU A 132 -12.48 -5.75 -19.92
CA GLU A 132 -11.93 -6.13 -21.22
C GLU A 132 -10.51 -5.54 -21.41
N GLY A 133 -9.58 -6.38 -21.86
CA GLY A 133 -8.16 -6.01 -22.01
C GLY A 133 -7.31 -6.19 -20.75
N ALA A 134 -7.89 -6.69 -19.66
CA ALA A 134 -7.15 -6.92 -18.42
C ALA A 134 -6.26 -8.16 -18.48
N GLU A 135 -5.16 -8.10 -17.73
CA GLU A 135 -4.24 -9.20 -17.43
C GLU A 135 -4.56 -9.79 -16.04
N LEU A 136 -4.19 -11.06 -15.82
CA LEU A 136 -4.39 -11.73 -14.55
C LEU A 136 -3.16 -11.60 -13.65
N ILE A 137 -3.39 -11.27 -12.38
CA ILE A 137 -2.40 -11.36 -11.30
C ILE A 137 -2.56 -12.74 -10.65
N ARG A 138 -1.49 -13.52 -10.63
CA ARG A 138 -1.52 -14.88 -10.08
C ARG A 138 -1.87 -14.88 -8.59
N ASN A 139 -2.67 -15.86 -8.20
CA ASN A 139 -3.01 -16.12 -6.81
C ASN A 139 -3.00 -17.63 -6.55
N TYR A 140 -2.02 -18.09 -5.84
CA TYR A 140 -1.84 -19.51 -5.53
C TYR A 140 -2.68 -19.98 -4.32
N LEU A 141 -3.27 -19.06 -3.56
CA LEU A 141 -3.93 -19.37 -2.28
C LEU A 141 -5.41 -19.72 -2.45
N SER A 142 -6.14 -18.98 -3.27
CA SER A 142 -7.60 -19.14 -3.42
C SER A 142 -8.05 -19.53 -4.83
N GLY A 143 -7.13 -19.59 -5.79
CA GLY A 143 -7.42 -19.86 -7.19
C GLY A 143 -8.05 -18.69 -7.95
N ALA A 144 -8.76 -17.77 -7.28
CA ALA A 144 -9.28 -16.56 -7.93
C ALA A 144 -8.16 -15.56 -8.17
N PRO A 145 -7.84 -15.20 -9.43
CA PRO A 145 -6.77 -14.26 -9.72
C PRO A 145 -7.13 -12.83 -9.30
N GLY A 146 -6.11 -12.01 -9.04
CA GLY A 146 -6.23 -10.57 -9.10
C GLY A 146 -6.22 -10.11 -10.56
N ILE A 147 -6.38 -8.80 -10.78
CA ILE A 147 -6.59 -8.24 -12.12
C ILE A 147 -5.68 -7.01 -12.27
N ARG A 148 -5.04 -6.89 -13.43
CA ARG A 148 -4.31 -5.69 -13.83
C ARG A 148 -4.90 -5.13 -15.13
N LEU A 149 -5.19 -3.82 -15.14
CA LEU A 149 -5.56 -3.11 -16.35
C LEU A 149 -4.80 -1.78 -16.42
N GLY A 150 -3.81 -1.72 -17.30
CA GLY A 150 -2.90 -0.58 -17.37
C GLY A 150 -2.14 -0.38 -16.03
N ASN A 151 -2.34 0.77 -15.41
CA ASN A 151 -1.75 1.11 -14.11
C ASN A 151 -2.67 0.77 -12.91
N ILE A 152 -3.80 0.10 -13.12
CA ILE A 152 -4.76 -0.27 -12.07
C ILE A 152 -4.60 -1.74 -11.71
N PHE A 153 -4.47 -2.02 -10.40
CA PHE A 153 -4.29 -3.35 -9.81
C PHE A 153 -5.45 -3.63 -8.87
N ILE A 154 -6.27 -4.62 -9.20
CA ILE A 154 -7.49 -4.98 -8.48
C ILE A 154 -7.20 -6.24 -7.66
N LEU A 155 -7.13 -6.08 -6.35
CA LEU A 155 -6.72 -7.12 -5.41
C LEU A 155 -7.87 -7.54 -4.50
N ALA A 156 -7.75 -8.74 -3.92
CA ALA A 156 -8.73 -9.25 -2.97
C ALA A 156 -8.75 -8.44 -1.66
N GLY A 157 -9.93 -8.32 -1.04
CA GLY A 157 -10.10 -7.71 0.27
C GLY A 157 -9.54 -8.56 1.42
N VAL A 158 -9.48 -9.89 1.26
CA VAL A 158 -8.96 -10.82 2.28
C VAL A 158 -7.44 -10.67 2.40
N PRO A 159 -6.89 -10.28 3.59
CA PRO A 159 -5.49 -9.84 3.71
C PRO A 159 -4.44 -10.83 3.22
N HIS A 160 -4.56 -12.12 3.60
CA HIS A 160 -3.58 -13.12 3.17
C HIS A 160 -3.65 -13.42 1.66
N ILE A 161 -4.82 -13.27 1.03
CA ILE A 161 -5.00 -13.41 -0.42
C ILE A 161 -4.40 -12.20 -1.14
N CYS A 162 -4.66 -10.98 -0.63
CA CYS A 162 -4.04 -9.76 -1.12
C CYS A 162 -2.51 -9.84 -1.06
N ALA A 163 -1.94 -10.32 0.06
CA ALA A 163 -0.50 -10.53 0.19
C ALA A 163 0.06 -11.45 -0.92
N GLY A 164 -0.60 -12.57 -1.18
CA GLY A 164 -0.18 -13.50 -2.25
C GLY A 164 -0.26 -12.88 -3.66
N MET A 165 -1.19 -11.96 -3.90
CA MET A 165 -1.27 -11.21 -5.16
C MET A 165 -0.15 -10.16 -5.25
N LEU A 166 0.20 -9.49 -4.15
CA LEU A 166 1.34 -8.56 -4.08
C LEU A 166 2.66 -9.29 -4.32
N ASP A 167 2.84 -10.48 -3.74
CA ASP A 167 4.03 -11.30 -3.97
C ASP A 167 4.22 -11.60 -5.46
N ALA A 168 3.13 -11.89 -6.19
CA ALA A 168 3.17 -12.14 -7.62
C ALA A 168 3.53 -10.89 -8.46
N LEU A 169 3.36 -9.70 -7.90
CA LEU A 169 3.72 -8.42 -8.54
C LEU A 169 5.14 -7.95 -8.19
N THR A 170 5.80 -8.59 -7.23
CA THR A 170 7.15 -8.19 -6.79
C THR A 170 8.15 -8.22 -7.94
N GLY A 171 8.83 -7.09 -8.17
CA GLY A 171 9.80 -6.93 -9.25
C GLY A 171 9.19 -6.77 -10.65
N THR A 172 7.86 -6.61 -10.76
CA THR A 172 7.18 -6.37 -12.05
C THR A 172 6.83 -4.91 -12.29
N LEU A 173 6.92 -4.07 -11.27
CA LEU A 173 6.64 -2.64 -11.32
C LEU A 173 7.95 -1.86 -11.41
N GLU A 174 7.90 -0.75 -12.12
CA GLU A 174 8.95 0.25 -12.04
C GLU A 174 8.83 0.99 -10.70
N GLY A 175 9.97 1.22 -10.06
CA GLY A 175 10.03 1.88 -8.75
C GLY A 175 11.33 2.66 -8.61
N GLY A 176 11.37 3.53 -7.63
CA GLY A 176 12.55 4.29 -7.24
C GLY A 176 13.39 3.56 -6.18
N ARG A 177 14.15 4.33 -5.45
CA ARG A 177 14.91 3.81 -4.31
C ARG A 177 13.97 3.62 -3.11
N PRO A 178 14.00 2.46 -2.42
CA PRO A 178 13.22 2.26 -1.20
C PRO A 178 13.65 3.27 -0.12
N LEU A 179 12.66 3.80 0.62
CA LEU A 179 12.96 4.62 1.78
C LEU A 179 13.54 3.74 2.90
N VAL A 180 14.75 4.05 3.32
CA VAL A 180 15.35 3.48 4.52
C VAL A 180 14.83 4.23 5.75
N SER A 181 14.50 3.49 6.79
CA SER A 181 13.99 4.02 8.05
C SER A 181 14.92 3.61 9.20
N VAL A 182 15.40 4.58 9.96
CA VAL A 182 16.19 4.36 11.19
C VAL A 182 15.40 4.93 12.36
N THR A 183 15.19 4.11 13.40
CA THR A 183 14.38 4.51 14.56
C THR A 183 15.26 4.82 15.75
N VAL A 184 14.95 5.92 16.44
CA VAL A 184 15.54 6.32 17.72
C VAL A 184 14.41 6.51 18.73
N GLY A 185 14.42 5.79 19.85
CA GLY A 185 13.43 5.94 20.91
C GLY A 185 13.93 6.84 22.03
N ALA A 186 13.02 7.57 22.68
CA ALA A 186 13.34 8.26 23.93
C ALA A 186 12.10 8.34 24.86
N TRP A 187 12.37 8.35 26.16
CA TRP A 187 11.37 8.67 27.18
C TRP A 187 11.22 10.19 27.31
N ALA A 188 10.63 10.79 26.28
CA ALA A 188 10.41 12.22 26.16
C ALA A 188 9.01 12.47 25.59
N ALA A 189 8.33 13.52 26.03
CA ALA A 189 7.13 13.98 25.36
C ALA A 189 7.51 14.66 24.04
N GLU A 190 6.71 14.47 22.98
CA GLU A 190 6.96 15.06 21.65
C GLU A 190 7.18 16.57 21.72
N SER A 191 6.40 17.27 22.57
CA SER A 191 6.52 18.72 22.75
C SER A 191 7.85 19.18 23.31
N GLU A 192 8.56 18.32 24.04
CA GLU A 192 9.86 18.66 24.64
C GLU A 192 11.01 18.58 23.64
N VAL A 193 10.84 17.79 22.58
CA VAL A 193 11.87 17.52 21.56
C VAL A 193 11.50 18.01 20.16
N ALA A 194 10.33 18.63 20.00
CA ALA A 194 9.82 19.10 18.71
C ALA A 194 10.78 20.01 17.95
N ASP A 195 11.49 20.88 18.66
CA ASP A 195 12.47 21.77 18.04
C ASP A 195 13.70 21.00 17.54
N LEU A 196 14.19 20.02 18.31
CA LEU A 196 15.30 19.16 17.88
C LEU A 196 14.97 18.40 16.60
N LEU A 197 13.75 17.82 16.51
CA LEU A 197 13.30 17.09 15.33
C LEU A 197 13.22 18.00 14.11
N ARG A 198 12.60 19.18 14.27
CA ARG A 198 12.45 20.16 13.20
C ARG A 198 13.80 20.69 12.69
N GLU A 199 14.73 20.97 13.58
CA GLU A 199 16.07 21.42 13.21
C GLU A 199 16.86 20.33 12.49
N ALA A 200 16.77 19.07 12.96
CA ALA A 200 17.42 17.94 12.32
C ALA A 200 16.88 17.71 10.90
N GLU A 201 15.57 17.77 10.72
CA GLU A 201 14.93 17.63 9.39
C GLU A 201 15.31 18.79 8.46
N LYS A 202 15.23 20.03 8.94
CA LYS A 202 15.54 21.23 8.15
C LYS A 202 17.02 21.32 7.74
N ALA A 203 17.93 20.79 8.56
CA ALA A 203 19.37 20.80 8.29
C ALA A 203 19.80 19.72 7.27
N ASN A 204 18.95 18.76 6.97
CA ASN A 204 19.29 17.61 6.13
C ASN A 204 18.25 17.43 5.02
N GLU A 205 18.53 17.99 3.84
CA GLU A 205 17.69 17.81 2.65
C GLU A 205 17.59 16.30 2.30
N GLY A 206 16.41 15.84 1.88
CA GLY A 206 16.17 14.43 1.58
C GLY A 206 15.89 13.54 2.80
N VAL A 207 15.73 14.16 4.00
CA VAL A 207 15.35 13.45 5.23
C VAL A 207 13.97 13.89 5.68
N ALA A 208 13.16 12.93 6.14
CA ALA A 208 11.91 13.17 6.86
C ALA A 208 11.96 12.48 8.23
N ILE A 209 11.49 13.16 9.27
CA ILE A 209 11.47 12.62 10.64
C ILE A 209 10.03 12.54 11.14
N GLY A 210 9.53 11.29 11.31
CA GLY A 210 8.24 11.03 11.93
C GLY A 210 8.37 10.82 13.44
N SER A 211 7.44 11.35 14.24
CA SER A 211 7.34 11.09 15.67
C SER A 211 6.14 10.22 15.98
N TYR A 212 6.34 9.19 16.81
CA TYR A 212 5.35 8.17 17.17
C TYR A 212 5.29 8.05 18.69
N PRO A 213 4.41 8.82 19.34
CA PRO A 213 4.27 8.81 20.79
C PRO A 213 3.70 7.50 21.30
N PHE A 214 4.12 7.11 22.48
CA PHE A 214 3.58 5.97 23.20
C PHE A 214 3.48 6.27 24.71
N PHE A 215 2.64 5.49 25.38
CA PHE A 215 2.56 5.47 26.82
C PHE A 215 2.76 4.03 27.30
N LYS A 216 3.90 3.78 27.94
CA LYS A 216 4.27 2.46 28.46
C LYS A 216 4.73 2.59 29.92
N GLN A 217 4.36 1.66 30.76
CA GLN A 217 4.81 1.59 32.16
C GLN A 217 4.59 2.89 32.96
N GLY A 218 3.48 3.61 32.71
CA GLY A 218 3.19 4.87 33.37
C GLY A 218 4.03 6.08 32.89
N ARG A 219 4.77 5.95 31.80
CA ARG A 219 5.65 7.00 31.26
C ARG A 219 5.29 7.30 29.81
N VAL A 220 5.42 8.57 29.46
CA VAL A 220 5.36 9.05 28.05
C VAL A 220 6.71 8.86 27.40
N GLY A 221 6.71 8.40 26.16
CA GLY A 221 7.88 8.35 25.30
C GLY A 221 7.47 8.49 23.85
N ALA A 222 8.44 8.59 22.94
CA ALA A 222 8.22 8.58 21.51
C ALA A 222 9.34 7.83 20.79
N ASN A 223 8.99 7.22 19.66
CA ASN A 223 9.92 6.70 18.68
C ASN A 223 10.00 7.69 17.52
N PHE A 224 11.21 8.14 17.20
CA PHE A 224 11.51 9.04 16.09
C PHE A 224 12.05 8.21 14.94
N VAL A 225 11.38 8.28 13.79
CA VAL A 225 11.74 7.50 12.61
C VAL A 225 12.31 8.43 11.56
N VAL A 226 13.62 8.36 11.38
CA VAL A 226 14.38 9.09 10.35
C VAL A 226 14.29 8.30 9.04
N ARG A 227 13.80 8.94 7.98
CA ARG A 227 13.60 8.32 6.65
C ARG A 227 14.38 9.08 5.60
N SER A 228 15.05 8.33 4.72
CA SER A 228 15.72 8.86 3.52
C SER A 228 15.85 7.76 2.46
N GLU A 229 15.97 8.14 1.20
CA GLU A 229 16.38 7.22 0.13
C GLU A 229 17.86 6.83 0.23
N GLU A 230 18.67 7.64 0.94
CA GLU A 230 20.08 7.38 1.21
C GLU A 230 20.29 6.78 2.61
N GLU A 231 20.66 5.51 2.67
CA GLU A 231 20.88 4.79 3.94
C GLU A 231 21.92 5.49 4.83
N GLN A 232 23.02 5.95 4.25
CA GLN A 232 24.09 6.61 5.00
C GLN A 232 23.60 7.92 5.62
N LEU A 233 22.77 8.68 4.89
CA LEU A 233 22.19 9.92 5.38
C LEU A 233 21.18 9.65 6.51
N ALA A 234 20.29 8.65 6.34
CA ALA A 234 19.35 8.26 7.38
C ALA A 234 20.06 7.85 8.67
N ARG A 235 21.10 7.02 8.57
CA ARG A 235 21.91 6.59 9.73
C ARG A 235 22.66 7.75 10.40
N LYS A 236 23.27 8.62 9.60
CA LYS A 236 23.97 9.82 10.11
C LYS A 236 23.01 10.70 10.91
N VAL A 237 21.86 11.06 10.31
CA VAL A 237 20.91 11.96 10.97
C VAL A 237 20.28 11.31 12.21
N ALA A 238 20.06 10.01 12.22
CA ALA A 238 19.61 9.27 13.40
C ALA A 238 20.67 9.35 14.54
N GLY A 239 21.95 9.16 14.23
CA GLY A 239 23.06 9.31 15.21
C GLY A 239 23.22 10.75 15.72
N ASP A 240 23.07 11.74 14.85
CA ASP A 240 23.07 13.16 15.24
C ASP A 240 21.88 13.45 16.17
N LEU A 241 20.69 12.90 15.88
CA LEU A 241 19.50 13.03 16.73
C LEU A 241 19.69 12.34 18.10
N GLU A 242 20.28 11.15 18.13
CA GLU A 242 20.64 10.48 19.40
C GLU A 242 21.55 11.36 20.26
N SER A 243 22.58 11.95 19.65
CA SER A 243 23.51 12.83 20.32
C SER A 243 22.83 14.08 20.85
N ALA A 244 21.92 14.67 20.09
CA ALA A 244 21.14 15.84 20.50
C ALA A 244 20.17 15.50 21.64
N LEU A 245 19.48 14.38 21.61
CA LEU A 245 18.61 13.89 22.68
C LEU A 245 19.41 13.64 23.97
N ALA A 246 20.57 12.98 23.86
CA ALA A 246 21.45 12.76 25.00
C ALA A 246 21.93 14.07 25.62
N SER A 247 22.31 15.06 24.81
CA SER A 247 22.75 16.40 25.27
C SER A 247 21.59 17.15 25.94
N ALA A 248 20.35 16.90 25.55
CA ALA A 248 19.16 17.47 26.18
C ALA A 248 18.74 16.72 27.47
N GLY A 249 19.49 15.69 27.88
CA GLY A 249 19.27 14.96 29.14
C GLY A 249 18.36 13.73 29.01
N TYR A 250 17.99 13.33 27.80
CA TYR A 250 17.25 12.08 27.53
C TYR A 250 18.23 10.91 27.34
N ALA A 251 17.77 9.70 27.61
CA ALA A 251 18.51 8.48 27.32
C ALA A 251 17.95 7.86 26.01
N PRO A 252 18.54 8.16 24.83
CA PRO A 252 18.05 7.61 23.58
C PRO A 252 18.31 6.10 23.50
N VAL A 253 17.46 5.41 22.75
CA VAL A 253 17.52 3.97 22.51
C VAL A 253 17.52 3.72 21.01
N GLU A 254 18.62 3.18 20.50
CA GLU A 254 18.72 2.76 19.10
C GLU A 254 17.68 1.66 18.81
N GLY A 255 17.02 1.76 17.66
CA GLY A 255 15.97 0.84 17.25
C GLY A 255 14.59 1.09 17.90
N GLY A 256 14.49 2.04 18.83
CA GLY A 256 13.23 2.44 19.48
C GLY A 256 12.98 1.74 20.83
N ILE A 257 11.83 2.07 21.46
CA ILE A 257 11.36 1.57 22.75
C ILE A 257 10.07 0.76 22.60
#